data_d71a2d2f223f60c76f7adc88de1d7e6f
#
_entry.id   d71a2d2f223f60c76f7adc88de1d7e6f
#
_cell.length_a   1.000
_cell.length_b   1.000
_cell.length_c   1.000
_cell.angle_alpha   90.00
_cell.angle_beta   90.00
_cell.angle_gamma   90.00
#
_symmetry.space_group_name_H-M   'P 1'
#
loop_
_entity.id
_entity.type
_entity.pdbx_description
1 polymer ?
#
loop_
_entity_poly.entity_id
_entity_poly.type
_entity_poly.pdbx_seq_one_letter_code
_entity_poly.pdbx_strand_id
1 'polypeptide(L)'
;MNREHGIGQTAATILKLLDITPGREMEEPHEKVLDMANRELTGRGSRRVFFYNPDAIGMWLYRKYQRKFAELEKRIQLRMKIHTAYPPVTPVCFATMYTGLAPKEHGIMKYRKPVLQVDTVFDYLVKEGKKAA
;
A
#
# COMPACT_ATOMS: atom_id res chain seq x y z
N MET A 1 -9.80 -15.99 11.39
CA MET A 1 -8.80 -15.09 11.99
C MET A 1 -8.89 -13.77 11.20
N ASN A 2 -9.37 -12.69 11.81
CA ASN A 2 -9.36 -11.38 11.15
C ASN A 2 -7.90 -11.01 10.90
N ARG A 3 -7.42 -11.16 9.67
CA ARG A 3 -6.12 -10.60 9.30
C ARG A 3 -6.26 -9.09 9.41
N GLU A 4 -5.59 -8.52 10.39
CA GLU A 4 -5.55 -7.06 10.55
C GLU A 4 -4.96 -6.44 9.28
N HIS A 5 -5.60 -5.41 8.74
CA HIS A 5 -5.13 -4.74 7.53
C HIS A 5 -3.82 -4.00 7.82
N GLY A 6 -2.73 -4.38 7.18
CA GLY A 6 -1.40 -3.78 7.34
C GLY A 6 -0.95 -3.00 6.11
N ILE A 7 0.00 -2.08 6.29
CA ILE A 7 0.56 -1.31 5.15
C ILE A 7 1.34 -2.20 4.17
N GLY A 8 1.83 -3.35 4.59
CA GLY A 8 2.55 -4.31 3.74
C GLY A 8 1.68 -4.88 2.61
N GLN A 9 0.36 -4.94 2.80
CA GLN A 9 -0.58 -5.37 1.77
C GLN A 9 -0.67 -4.42 0.57
N THR A 10 -0.08 -3.21 0.66
CA THR A 10 -0.17 -2.17 -0.38
C THR A 10 0.49 -2.60 -1.69
N ALA A 11 1.72 -3.17 -1.63
CA ALA A 11 2.43 -3.62 -2.84
C ALA A 11 1.60 -4.65 -3.61
N ALA A 12 1.16 -5.71 -2.92
CA ALA A 12 0.34 -6.76 -3.52
C ALA A 12 -0.98 -6.21 -4.09
N THR A 13 -1.60 -5.25 -3.40
CA THR A 13 -2.84 -4.61 -3.88
C THR A 13 -2.60 -3.85 -5.19
N ILE A 14 -1.55 -3.03 -5.27
CA ILE A 14 -1.20 -2.28 -6.49
C ILE A 14 -0.91 -3.23 -7.65
N LEU A 15 -0.07 -4.25 -7.41
CA LEU A 15 0.28 -5.23 -8.43
C LEU A 15 -0.95 -5.98 -8.93
N LYS A 16 -1.82 -6.43 -8.02
CA LYS A 16 -3.05 -7.14 -8.39
C LYS A 16 -4.03 -6.27 -9.17
N LEU A 17 -4.17 -4.99 -8.82
CA LEU A 17 -5.00 -4.03 -9.58
C LEU A 17 -4.49 -3.81 -11.00
N LEU A 18 -3.20 -3.98 -11.24
CA LEU A 18 -2.55 -3.82 -12.54
C LEU A 18 -2.32 -5.14 -13.29
N ASP A 19 -2.84 -6.24 -12.75
CA ASP A 19 -2.71 -7.60 -13.29
C ASP A 19 -1.24 -8.04 -13.43
N ILE A 20 -0.45 -7.75 -12.40
CA ILE A 20 0.96 -8.13 -12.30
C ILE A 20 1.11 -9.19 -11.22
N THR A 21 1.75 -10.30 -11.55
CA THR A 21 2.10 -11.36 -10.59
C THR A 21 3.51 -11.12 -10.06
N PRO A 22 3.70 -10.96 -8.74
CA PRO A 22 5.04 -10.82 -8.17
C PRO A 22 5.84 -12.12 -8.32
N GLY A 23 7.15 -11.98 -8.55
CA GLY A 23 8.07 -13.13 -8.66
C GLY A 23 8.47 -13.77 -7.33
N ARG A 24 7.90 -13.32 -6.22
CA ARG A 24 8.13 -13.86 -4.87
C ARG A 24 6.89 -13.72 -4.00
N GLU A 25 6.86 -14.42 -2.89
CA GLU A 25 5.84 -14.24 -1.86
C GLU A 25 5.94 -12.86 -1.20
N MET A 26 4.80 -12.30 -0.88
CA MET A 26 4.61 -11.06 -0.14
C MET A 26 3.29 -11.11 0.62
N GLU A 27 2.98 -10.08 1.42
CA GLU A 27 1.68 -10.00 2.08
C GLU A 27 0.53 -10.05 1.06
N GLU A 28 -0.56 -10.71 1.43
CA GLU A 28 -1.77 -10.77 0.61
C GLU A 28 -2.35 -9.37 0.36
N PRO A 29 -2.98 -9.11 -0.78
CA PRO A 29 -3.57 -7.81 -1.07
C PRO A 29 -4.75 -7.48 -0.14
N HIS A 30 -5.11 -6.21 -0.09
CA HIS A 30 -6.33 -5.75 0.57
C HIS A 30 -7.58 -6.20 -0.21
N GLU A 31 -8.19 -7.30 0.16
CA GLU A 31 -9.37 -7.86 -0.52
C GLU A 31 -10.50 -6.83 -0.69
N LYS A 32 -10.80 -6.06 0.35
CA LYS A 32 -11.84 -5.01 0.29
C LYS A 32 -11.56 -3.96 -0.79
N VAL A 33 -10.29 -3.64 -1.04
CA VAL A 33 -9.90 -2.71 -2.12
C VAL A 33 -10.12 -3.36 -3.48
N LEU A 34 -9.74 -4.62 -3.63
CA LEU A 34 -9.95 -5.37 -4.87
C LEU A 34 -11.44 -5.56 -5.19
N ASP A 35 -12.24 -5.90 -4.19
CA ASP A 35 -13.69 -6.05 -4.35
C ASP A 35 -14.36 -4.73 -4.75
N MET A 36 -13.97 -3.63 -4.12
CA MET A 36 -14.45 -2.30 -4.48
C MET A 36 -14.05 -1.96 -5.92
N ALA A 37 -12.78 -2.14 -6.28
CA ALA A 37 -12.29 -1.87 -7.62
C ALA A 37 -13.00 -2.72 -8.69
N ASN A 38 -13.23 -3.99 -8.44
CA ASN A 38 -13.97 -4.88 -9.34
C ASN A 38 -15.39 -4.41 -9.59
N ARG A 39 -16.08 -3.92 -8.57
CA ARG A 39 -17.42 -3.34 -8.70
C ARG A 39 -17.41 -2.06 -9.52
N GLU A 40 -16.56 -1.11 -9.16
CA GLU A 40 -16.48 0.20 -9.81
C GLU A 40 -16.02 0.12 -11.28
N LEU A 41 -15.08 -0.77 -11.56
CA LEU A 41 -14.54 -0.97 -12.90
C LEU A 41 -15.32 -1.99 -13.74
N THR A 42 -16.39 -2.56 -13.19
CA THR A 42 -17.23 -3.57 -13.86
C THR A 42 -16.41 -4.73 -14.46
N GLY A 43 -15.40 -5.19 -13.75
CA GLY A 43 -14.53 -6.32 -14.14
C GLY A 43 -13.50 -6.02 -15.22
N ARG A 44 -13.37 -4.77 -15.67
CA ARG A 44 -12.44 -4.40 -16.76
C ARG A 44 -10.97 -4.30 -16.36
N GLY A 45 -10.68 -4.44 -15.07
CA GLY A 45 -9.34 -4.23 -14.52
C GLY A 45 -8.90 -2.76 -14.53
N SER A 46 -7.78 -2.47 -13.90
CA SER A 46 -7.21 -1.13 -13.83
C SER A 46 -6.01 -0.98 -14.76
N ARG A 47 -5.95 0.12 -15.51
CA ARG A 47 -4.78 0.45 -16.34
C ARG A 47 -3.79 1.36 -15.62
N ARG A 48 -4.26 2.07 -14.59
CA ARG A 48 -3.48 3.04 -13.82
C ARG A 48 -3.88 2.98 -12.36
N VAL A 49 -2.91 3.12 -11.48
CA VAL A 49 -3.12 3.31 -10.05
C VAL A 49 -2.44 4.61 -9.65
N PHE A 50 -3.19 5.50 -9.04
CA PHE A 50 -2.65 6.68 -8.39
C PHE A 50 -2.60 6.43 -6.89
N PHE A 51 -1.40 6.36 -6.34
CA PHE A 51 -1.18 6.13 -4.93
C PHE A 51 -0.65 7.40 -4.26
N TYR A 52 -1.48 8.01 -3.42
CA TYR A 52 -1.13 9.20 -2.65
C TYR A 52 -0.87 8.81 -1.19
N ASN A 53 0.34 9.02 -0.73
CA ASN A 53 0.78 8.64 0.59
C ASN A 53 1.24 9.86 1.41
N PRO A 54 0.33 10.58 2.06
CA PRO A 54 0.67 11.69 2.94
C PRO A 54 1.36 11.15 4.20
N ASP A 55 2.53 11.70 4.54
CA ASP A 55 3.28 11.30 5.73
C ASP A 55 2.59 11.74 7.03
N ALA A 56 2.81 10.98 8.10
CA ALA A 56 2.40 11.28 9.47
C ALA A 56 0.88 11.50 9.72
N ILE A 57 -0.01 11.07 8.81
CA ILE A 57 -1.45 11.14 9.03
C ILE A 57 -1.95 9.87 9.74
N GLY A 58 -1.74 9.83 11.06
CA GLY A 58 -2.26 8.76 11.90
C GLY A 58 -3.71 8.99 12.34
N MET A 59 -4.33 7.94 12.91
CA MET A 59 -5.72 7.96 13.38
C MET A 59 -5.99 9.04 14.42
N TRP A 60 -5.00 9.42 15.23
CA TRP A 60 -5.14 10.53 16.18
C TRP A 60 -5.36 11.86 15.47
N LEU A 61 -4.52 12.16 14.46
CA LEU A 61 -4.64 13.39 13.67
C LEU A 61 -5.98 13.43 12.91
N TYR A 62 -6.34 12.34 12.27
CA TYR A 62 -7.61 12.19 11.57
C TYR A 62 -8.80 12.49 12.51
N ARG A 63 -8.85 11.87 13.69
CA ARG A 63 -9.94 12.08 14.66
C ARG A 63 -10.00 13.53 15.15
N LYS A 64 -8.83 14.12 15.46
CA LYS A 64 -8.75 15.50 15.95
C LYS A 64 -9.23 16.53 14.93
N TYR A 65 -8.96 16.28 13.65
CA TYR A 65 -9.28 17.20 12.56
C TYR A 65 -10.31 16.65 11.57
N GLN A 66 -11.19 15.78 12.02
CA GLN A 66 -12.18 15.07 11.18
C GLN A 66 -12.96 16.03 10.26
N ARG A 67 -13.33 17.22 10.72
CA ARG A 67 -14.04 18.22 9.91
C ARG A 67 -13.24 18.65 8.67
N LYS A 68 -11.90 18.61 8.74
CA LYS A 68 -11.03 18.96 7.60
C LYS A 68 -11.01 17.89 6.55
N PHE A 69 -11.29 16.64 6.91
CA PHE A 69 -11.36 15.50 6.00
C PHE A 69 -12.76 15.30 5.42
N ALA A 70 -13.77 16.03 5.88
CA ALA A 70 -15.17 15.82 5.48
C ALA A 70 -15.40 15.89 3.96
N GLU A 71 -14.74 16.82 3.26
CA GLU A 71 -14.86 16.94 1.80
C GLU A 71 -14.20 15.78 1.06
N LEU A 72 -13.10 15.27 1.57
CA LEU A 72 -12.46 14.06 1.05
C LEU A 72 -13.35 12.84 1.28
N GLU A 73 -13.92 12.70 2.47
CA GLU A 73 -14.79 11.58 2.84
C GLU A 73 -16.02 11.44 1.96
N LYS A 74 -16.57 12.54 1.45
CA LYS A 74 -17.70 12.53 0.50
C LYS A 74 -17.34 11.92 -0.86
N ARG A 75 -16.06 11.83 -1.19
CA ARG A 75 -15.55 11.42 -2.50
C ARG A 75 -14.92 10.03 -2.51
N ILE A 76 -14.74 9.41 -1.36
CA ILE A 76 -14.12 8.09 -1.24
C ILE A 76 -15.18 6.99 -1.11
N GLN A 77 -14.99 5.91 -1.82
CA GLN A 77 -15.88 4.75 -1.81
C GLN A 77 -15.56 3.76 -0.70
N LEU A 78 -14.31 3.72 -0.24
CA LEU A 78 -13.88 2.80 0.81
C LEU A 78 -12.99 3.50 1.82
N ARG A 79 -13.25 3.27 3.10
CA ARG A 79 -12.42 3.73 4.21
C ARG A 79 -12.06 2.56 5.09
N MET A 80 -10.77 2.39 5.35
CA MET A 80 -10.24 1.34 6.20
C MET A 80 -9.23 1.90 7.20
N LYS A 81 -9.17 1.29 8.36
CA LYS A 81 -8.03 1.44 9.26
C LYS A 81 -6.98 0.42 8.88
N ILE A 82 -5.74 0.86 8.75
CA ILE A 82 -4.60 -0.03 8.49
C ILE A 82 -3.56 0.16 9.58
N HIS A 83 -2.85 -0.92 9.89
CA HIS A 83 -1.75 -0.92 10.84
C HIS A 83 -0.45 -0.55 10.12
N THR A 84 0.35 0.28 10.75
CA THR A 84 1.71 0.59 10.28
C THR A 84 2.68 -0.55 10.60
N ALA A 85 3.86 -0.55 9.97
CA ALA A 85 4.95 -1.43 10.37
C ALA A 85 5.57 -0.97 11.70
N TYR A 86 6.28 -1.87 12.38
CA TYR A 86 7.00 -1.55 13.60
C TYR A 86 8.51 -1.74 13.40
N PRO A 87 9.35 -0.76 13.79
CA PRO A 87 9.00 0.55 14.37
C PRO A 87 8.32 1.48 13.34
N PRO A 88 7.40 2.37 13.78
CA PRO A 88 6.62 3.21 12.88
C PRO A 88 7.40 4.45 12.43
N VAL A 89 8.50 4.23 11.75
CA VAL A 89 9.35 5.28 11.18
C VAL A 89 9.35 5.19 9.65
N THR A 90 9.44 6.34 8.98
CA THR A 90 9.27 6.47 7.54
C THR A 90 10.04 5.44 6.71
N PRO A 91 11.36 5.20 6.91
CA PRO A 91 12.08 4.23 6.08
C PRO A 91 11.57 2.78 6.23
N VAL A 92 11.19 2.38 7.44
CA VAL A 92 10.63 1.04 7.71
C VAL A 92 9.26 0.90 7.06
N CYS A 93 8.39 1.90 7.26
CA CYS A 93 7.04 1.88 6.71
C CYS A 93 7.04 1.89 5.18
N PHE A 94 7.87 2.70 4.54
CA PHE A 94 7.98 2.75 3.08
C PHE A 94 8.54 1.45 2.51
N ALA A 95 9.58 0.88 3.12
CA ALA A 95 10.09 -0.41 2.69
C ALA A 95 9.02 -1.50 2.78
N THR A 96 8.32 -1.60 3.91
CA THR A 96 7.20 -2.54 4.07
C THR A 96 6.11 -2.31 3.01
N MET A 97 5.71 -1.06 2.80
CA MET A 97 4.65 -0.68 1.88
C MET A 97 4.98 -1.01 0.41
N TYR A 98 6.22 -0.75 0.00
CA TYR A 98 6.62 -0.93 -1.40
C TYR A 98 7.17 -2.31 -1.73
N THR A 99 7.60 -3.08 -0.73
CA THR A 99 8.06 -4.47 -0.95
C THR A 99 6.99 -5.51 -0.64
N GLY A 100 5.99 -5.20 0.19
CA GLY A 100 5.04 -6.18 0.71
C GLY A 100 5.68 -7.18 1.68
N LEU A 101 6.82 -6.82 2.29
CA LEU A 101 7.56 -7.67 3.22
C LEU A 101 7.57 -7.07 4.63
N ALA A 102 7.71 -7.92 5.63
CA ALA A 102 7.93 -7.47 7.00
C ALA A 102 9.34 -6.85 7.19
N PRO A 103 9.53 -5.97 8.19
CA PRO A 103 10.82 -5.30 8.42
C PRO A 103 12.04 -6.23 8.51
N LYS A 104 11.86 -7.41 9.08
CA LYS A 104 12.93 -8.42 9.16
C LYS A 104 13.32 -8.99 7.80
N GLU A 105 12.38 -9.06 6.87
CA GLU A 105 12.55 -9.63 5.53
C GLU A 105 13.19 -8.63 4.57
N HIS A 106 12.74 -7.36 4.57
CA HIS A 106 13.37 -6.33 3.73
C HIS A 106 14.62 -5.68 4.36
N GLY A 107 14.95 -5.98 5.62
CA GLY A 107 16.18 -5.61 6.29
C GLY A 107 16.24 -4.18 6.85
N ILE A 108 15.24 -3.35 6.67
CA ILE A 108 15.20 -1.99 7.25
C ILE A 108 14.43 -2.02 8.57
N MET A 109 15.17 -1.99 9.68
CA MET A 109 14.64 -2.17 11.04
C MET A 109 14.66 -0.89 11.89
N LYS A 110 15.17 0.22 11.35
CA LYS A 110 15.32 1.49 12.08
C LYS A 110 15.42 2.66 11.11
N TYR A 111 15.53 3.88 11.65
CA TYR A 111 15.64 5.09 10.84
C TYR A 111 16.99 5.15 10.11
N ARG A 112 17.11 4.35 9.05
CA ARG A 112 18.21 4.32 8.09
C ARG A 112 17.63 4.19 6.67
N LYS A 113 18.39 4.64 5.68
CA LYS A 113 17.98 4.63 4.27
C LYS A 113 18.99 3.85 3.41
N PRO A 114 19.23 2.56 3.69
CA PRO A 114 20.06 1.73 2.81
C PRO A 114 19.32 1.49 1.49
N VAL A 115 20.06 1.10 0.47
CA VAL A 115 19.48 0.59 -0.77
C VAL A 115 18.81 -0.76 -0.46
N LEU A 116 17.55 -0.90 -0.82
CA LEU A 116 16.82 -2.17 -0.71
C LEU A 116 17.49 -3.24 -1.59
N GLN A 117 17.62 -4.45 -1.06
CA GLN A 117 18.19 -5.60 -1.78
C GLN A 117 17.09 -6.53 -2.32
N VAL A 118 15.84 -6.11 -2.23
CA VAL A 118 14.66 -6.84 -2.67
C VAL A 118 13.84 -5.98 -3.60
N ASP A 119 13.19 -6.61 -4.57
CA ASP A 119 12.32 -5.91 -5.52
C ASP A 119 11.19 -5.17 -4.81
N THR A 120 10.92 -3.99 -5.28
CA THR A 120 9.78 -3.16 -4.89
C THR A 120 8.66 -3.25 -5.93
N VAL A 121 7.51 -2.69 -5.61
CA VAL A 121 6.43 -2.54 -6.60
C VAL A 121 6.92 -1.81 -7.87
N PHE A 122 7.83 -0.86 -7.75
CA PHE A 122 8.38 -0.13 -8.89
C PHE A 122 9.23 -1.02 -9.80
N ASP A 123 10.01 -1.94 -9.23
CA ASP A 123 10.82 -2.89 -10.00
C ASP A 123 9.93 -3.83 -10.82
N TYR A 124 8.84 -4.34 -10.22
CA TYR A 124 7.87 -5.16 -10.94
C TYR A 124 7.18 -4.39 -12.06
N LEU A 125 6.80 -3.12 -11.84
CA LEU A 125 6.21 -2.28 -12.87
C LEU A 125 7.15 -2.10 -14.07
N VAL A 126 8.42 -1.82 -13.80
CA VAL A 126 9.44 -1.65 -14.86
C VAL A 126 9.66 -2.94 -15.63
N LYS A 127 9.76 -4.11 -14.94
CA LYS A 127 9.89 -5.43 -15.57
C LYS A 127 8.73 -5.74 -16.52
N GLU A 128 7.53 -5.28 -16.20
CA GLU A 128 6.32 -5.43 -17.01
C GLU A 128 6.14 -4.29 -18.05
N GLY A 129 7.16 -3.46 -18.28
CA GLY A 129 7.13 -2.38 -19.25
C GLY A 129 6.16 -1.24 -18.88
N LYS A 130 5.71 -1.17 -17.64
CA LYS A 130 4.84 -0.10 -17.13
C LYS A 130 5.67 1.09 -16.65
N LYS A 131 5.08 2.27 -16.69
CA LYS A 131 5.70 3.49 -16.19
C LYS A 131 5.27 3.73 -14.75
N ALA A 132 6.24 4.07 -13.89
CA ALA A 132 6.02 4.59 -12.56
C ALA A 132 6.61 6.00 -12.45
N ALA A 133 5.89 6.93 -11.84
CA ALA A 133 6.29 8.33 -11.64
C ALA A 133 5.87 8.80 -10.24
#